data_90c7c2ea1f4e24e1b041b8c5d37c261b
#
_entry.id   90c7c2ea1f4e24e1b041b8c5d37c261b
#
_cell.length_a   1.000
_cell.length_b   1.000
_cell.length_c   1.000
_cell.angle_alpha   90.00
_cell.angle_beta   90.00
_cell.angle_gamma   90.00
#
_symmetry.space_group_name_H-M   'P 1'
#
loop_
_entity.id
_entity.type
_entity.pdbx_description
1 polymer ?
#
loop_
_entity_poly.entity_id
_entity_poly.type
_entity_poly.pdbx_seq_one_letter_code
_entity_poly.pdbx_strand_id
1 'polypeptide(L)'
;LCLPVKALRRHRKAVASTFNLLAPAAAVMVLVLTLQFWSSATFALALEYDGRTLGYIADESVYDAAASLANGRVINADNSFSVERVPKLTLTLVNKDDILDEAAVCDRILDTAGDRLSESSGLYVDGAFVGALPSRALLEESMDAALSARLNGSETGSAAFVQDVQLVDGLYPVSALVGTETMDGYLRQLPVKVTSYITYEEPIAYASTTQELSSQLLGYRSVKTKGVNGVQSVTAEVVTIDGVEQSRTVVSTSVIKEPVNEVIAVGGKKYNDVSVAGDGKSTGAFVWPLPATKQISSYFGSRWGSTHGAIDISNGRVYGKPIIASDGGKVVEAGWHYSYG
;
A
#
# COMPACT_ATOMS: atom_id res chain seq x y z
N LEU A 1 -91.97 34.35 -27.14
CA LEU A 1 -91.61 33.03 -27.72
C LEU A 1 -92.19 32.70 -29.14
N CYS A 2 -93.02 33.61 -29.76
CA CYS A 2 -93.63 33.33 -31.07
C CYS A 2 -92.92 33.92 -32.32
N LEU A 3 -91.95 34.77 -32.17
CA LEU A 3 -91.28 35.44 -33.33
C LEU A 3 -90.29 34.55 -34.16
N PRO A 4 -89.48 33.67 -33.55
CA PRO A 4 -88.54 32.85 -34.37
C PRO A 4 -89.28 31.80 -35.20
N VAL A 5 -90.43 31.27 -34.72
CA VAL A 5 -91.21 30.23 -35.45
C VAL A 5 -91.90 30.79 -36.69
N LYS A 6 -92.40 32.04 -36.69
CA LYS A 6 -92.96 32.70 -37.90
C LYS A 6 -91.94 33.03 -38.94
N ALA A 7 -90.71 33.44 -38.55
CA ALA A 7 -89.58 33.65 -39.48
C ALA A 7 -89.11 32.32 -40.15
N LEU A 8 -89.09 31.26 -39.41
CA LEU A 8 -88.78 29.92 -39.91
C LEU A 8 -89.71 29.41 -40.97
N ARG A 9 -91.04 29.70 -40.82
CA ARG A 9 -92.09 29.34 -41.80
C ARG A 9 -91.97 30.12 -43.08
N ARG A 10 -91.62 31.40 -43.02
CA ARG A 10 -91.49 32.26 -44.23
C ARG A 10 -90.27 31.92 -45.12
N HIS A 11 -89.22 31.39 -44.55
CA HIS A 11 -88.02 30.98 -45.24
C HIS A 11 -87.79 29.48 -45.32
N ARG A 12 -88.88 28.69 -45.19
CA ARG A 12 -88.88 27.25 -45.12
C ARG A 12 -88.09 26.55 -46.21
N LYS A 13 -88.13 27.05 -47.47
CA LYS A 13 -87.35 26.50 -48.60
C LYS A 13 -85.86 26.77 -48.45
N ALA A 14 -85.48 28.02 -48.03
CA ALA A 14 -84.09 28.40 -47.82
C ALA A 14 -83.52 27.65 -46.62
N VAL A 15 -84.29 27.53 -45.51
CA VAL A 15 -83.86 26.80 -44.31
C VAL A 15 -83.68 25.31 -44.64
N ALA A 16 -84.61 24.73 -45.40
CA ALA A 16 -84.53 23.31 -45.84
C ALA A 16 -83.34 23.08 -46.81
N SER A 17 -83.07 24.03 -47.69
CA SER A 17 -81.94 23.93 -48.62
C SER A 17 -80.61 24.03 -47.88
N THR A 18 -80.49 25.02 -46.93
CA THR A 18 -79.30 25.19 -46.06
C THR A 18 -79.10 23.98 -45.16
N PHE A 19 -80.20 23.47 -44.57
CA PHE A 19 -80.08 22.26 -43.72
C PHE A 19 -79.67 21.03 -44.51
N ASN A 20 -80.24 20.82 -45.74
CA ASN A 20 -79.86 19.70 -46.60
C ASN A 20 -78.40 19.77 -47.07
N LEU A 21 -77.76 20.93 -47.06
CA LEU A 21 -76.35 21.09 -47.40
C LEU A 21 -75.47 20.99 -46.16
N LEU A 22 -75.88 21.61 -45.05
CA LEU A 22 -75.08 21.66 -43.83
C LEU A 22 -75.15 20.35 -43.01
N ALA A 23 -76.32 19.67 -43.01
CA ALA A 23 -76.45 18.44 -42.25
C ALA A 23 -75.53 17.29 -42.75
N PRO A 24 -75.42 17.02 -44.07
CA PRO A 24 -74.42 16.06 -44.53
C PRO A 24 -72.99 16.47 -44.22
N ALA A 25 -72.66 17.78 -44.42
CA ALA A 25 -71.32 18.27 -44.10
C ALA A 25 -71.00 18.12 -42.59
N ALA A 26 -71.96 18.45 -41.71
CA ALA A 26 -71.81 18.21 -40.28
C ALA A 26 -71.69 16.72 -39.91
N ALA A 27 -72.46 15.86 -40.59
CA ALA A 27 -72.37 14.40 -40.42
C ALA A 27 -71.01 13.85 -40.84
N VAL A 28 -70.49 14.29 -41.97
CA VAL A 28 -69.13 13.92 -42.41
C VAL A 28 -68.05 14.45 -41.42
N MET A 29 -68.17 15.68 -40.96
CA MET A 29 -67.29 16.27 -39.96
C MET A 29 -67.28 15.46 -38.66
N VAL A 30 -68.46 15.12 -38.13
CA VAL A 30 -68.59 14.26 -36.93
C VAL A 30 -68.00 12.90 -37.20
N LEU A 31 -68.21 12.29 -38.36
CA LEU A 31 -67.64 11.00 -38.72
C LEU A 31 -66.11 11.10 -38.74
N VAL A 32 -65.52 12.12 -39.38
CA VAL A 32 -64.09 12.34 -39.41
C VAL A 32 -63.51 12.55 -38.02
N LEU A 33 -64.12 13.39 -37.18
CA LEU A 33 -63.74 13.60 -35.80
C LEU A 33 -63.82 12.32 -34.97
N THR A 34 -64.91 11.52 -35.19
CA THR A 34 -65.02 10.23 -34.50
C THR A 34 -63.96 9.24 -34.95
N LEU A 35 -63.65 9.15 -36.23
CA LEU A 35 -62.59 8.29 -36.75
C LEU A 35 -61.23 8.76 -36.24
N GLN A 36 -60.95 10.05 -36.23
CA GLN A 36 -59.71 10.63 -35.63
C GLN A 36 -59.60 10.28 -34.15
N PHE A 37 -60.65 10.48 -33.37
CA PHE A 37 -60.69 10.14 -31.95
C PHE A 37 -60.35 8.66 -31.73
N TRP A 38 -61.07 7.73 -32.42
CA TRP A 38 -60.82 6.30 -32.28
C TRP A 38 -59.50 5.81 -32.90
N SER A 39 -58.94 6.55 -33.84
CA SER A 39 -57.62 6.22 -34.37
C SER A 39 -56.48 6.60 -33.44
N SER A 40 -56.67 7.65 -32.63
CA SER A 40 -55.69 8.11 -31.64
C SER A 40 -55.92 7.54 -30.22
N ALA A 41 -57.15 7.16 -29.90
CA ALA A 41 -57.48 6.62 -28.57
C ALA A 41 -57.15 5.11 -28.48
N THR A 42 -56.74 4.67 -27.31
CA THR A 42 -56.51 3.27 -26.98
C THR A 42 -56.83 3.02 -25.51
N PHE A 43 -57.06 1.76 -25.14
CA PHE A 43 -57.16 1.37 -23.77
C PHE A 43 -55.76 1.20 -23.18
N ALA A 44 -55.58 1.76 -22.01
CA ALA A 44 -54.37 1.68 -21.24
C ALA A 44 -54.65 1.55 -19.75
N LEU A 45 -53.65 1.19 -18.98
CA LEU A 45 -53.76 1.12 -17.51
C LEU A 45 -53.19 2.42 -16.93
N ALA A 46 -54.03 3.16 -16.18
CA ALA A 46 -53.54 4.25 -15.33
C ALA A 46 -52.80 3.64 -14.16
N LEU A 47 -51.53 4.00 -14.03
CA LEU A 47 -50.60 3.52 -13.03
C LEU A 47 -50.59 4.47 -11.85
N GLU A 48 -51.04 4.04 -10.69
CA GLU A 48 -50.96 4.75 -9.42
C GLU A 48 -49.93 4.05 -8.54
N TYR A 49 -48.91 4.81 -8.10
CA TYR A 49 -47.83 4.36 -7.25
C TYR A 49 -47.63 5.36 -6.11
N ASP A 50 -47.58 4.87 -4.87
CA ASP A 50 -47.42 5.68 -3.65
C ASP A 50 -48.47 6.84 -3.56
N GLY A 51 -49.74 6.53 -3.97
CA GLY A 51 -50.83 7.48 -3.96
C GLY A 51 -50.81 8.57 -5.04
N ARG A 52 -49.87 8.48 -6.01
CA ARG A 52 -49.72 9.40 -7.16
C ARG A 52 -49.94 8.67 -8.47
N THR A 53 -50.64 9.29 -9.41
CA THR A 53 -50.74 8.77 -10.75
C THR A 53 -49.42 9.05 -11.51
N LEU A 54 -48.69 8.00 -11.84
CA LEU A 54 -47.43 8.12 -12.60
C LEU A 54 -47.68 8.33 -14.08
N GLY A 55 -48.79 7.83 -14.61
CA GLY A 55 -49.12 7.92 -16.03
C GLY A 55 -49.90 6.72 -16.51
N TYR A 56 -49.78 6.45 -17.82
CA TYR A 56 -50.54 5.38 -18.47
C TYR A 56 -49.56 4.40 -19.09
N ILE A 57 -49.80 3.09 -18.95
CA ILE A 57 -48.98 2.01 -19.48
C ILE A 57 -49.86 1.08 -20.34
N ALA A 58 -49.26 0.40 -21.31
CA ALA A 58 -49.99 -0.49 -22.22
C ALA A 58 -50.51 -1.71 -21.48
N ASP A 59 -49.71 -2.30 -20.62
CA ASP A 59 -50.03 -3.48 -19.83
C ASP A 59 -49.18 -3.53 -18.56
N GLU A 60 -49.42 -4.48 -17.67
CA GLU A 60 -48.72 -4.65 -16.39
C GLU A 60 -47.24 -4.96 -16.54
N SER A 61 -46.83 -5.64 -17.62
CA SER A 61 -45.42 -6.01 -17.85
C SER A 61 -44.49 -4.80 -17.95
N VAL A 62 -45.03 -3.64 -18.43
CA VAL A 62 -44.25 -2.38 -18.48
C VAL A 62 -43.91 -1.90 -17.07
N TYR A 63 -44.80 -2.05 -16.11
CA TYR A 63 -44.52 -1.73 -14.71
C TYR A 63 -43.47 -2.68 -14.11
N ASP A 64 -43.61 -3.98 -14.35
CA ASP A 64 -42.68 -4.97 -13.81
C ASP A 64 -41.27 -4.75 -14.34
N ALA A 65 -41.14 -4.44 -15.65
CA ALA A 65 -39.88 -4.08 -16.26
C ALA A 65 -39.29 -2.78 -15.68
N ALA A 66 -40.15 -1.74 -15.53
CA ALA A 66 -39.77 -0.45 -14.96
C ALA A 66 -39.33 -0.58 -13.49
N ALA A 67 -40.01 -1.38 -12.70
CA ALA A 67 -39.64 -1.65 -11.29
C ALA A 67 -38.31 -2.40 -11.19
N SER A 68 -38.09 -3.36 -12.10
CA SER A 68 -36.80 -4.06 -12.19
C SER A 68 -35.66 -3.10 -12.55
N LEU A 69 -35.89 -2.21 -13.52
CA LEU A 69 -34.93 -1.18 -13.92
C LEU A 69 -34.65 -0.21 -12.76
N ALA A 70 -35.67 0.25 -12.04
CA ALA A 70 -35.51 1.16 -10.91
C ALA A 70 -34.70 0.50 -9.78
N ASN A 71 -35.01 -0.76 -9.43
CA ASN A 71 -34.22 -1.52 -8.46
C ASN A 71 -32.76 -1.74 -8.92
N GLY A 72 -32.52 -1.87 -10.22
CA GLY A 72 -31.17 -2.01 -10.78
C GLY A 72 -30.36 -0.71 -10.82
N ARG A 73 -31.04 0.47 -10.85
CA ARG A 73 -30.38 1.79 -10.82
C ARG A 73 -29.99 2.24 -9.43
N VAL A 74 -30.68 1.75 -8.39
CA VAL A 74 -30.37 2.07 -7.00
C VAL A 74 -29.35 1.09 -6.47
N ILE A 75 -28.24 1.62 -5.92
CA ILE A 75 -27.23 0.82 -5.22
C ILE A 75 -27.76 0.52 -3.81
N ASN A 76 -28.47 -0.58 -3.69
CA ASN A 76 -29.17 -1.00 -2.48
C ASN A 76 -28.29 -1.91 -1.61
N ALA A 77 -27.12 -1.38 -1.20
CA ALA A 77 -26.11 -2.14 -0.46
C ALA A 77 -26.59 -2.56 0.95
N ASP A 78 -27.53 -1.81 1.55
CA ASP A 78 -28.10 -2.07 2.87
C ASP A 78 -29.47 -2.77 2.80
N ASN A 79 -29.96 -3.10 1.60
CA ASN A 79 -31.29 -3.67 1.34
C ASN A 79 -32.47 -2.86 1.92
N SER A 80 -32.27 -1.56 2.13
CA SER A 80 -33.29 -0.69 2.74
C SER A 80 -34.29 -0.15 1.74
N PHE A 81 -34.01 -0.22 0.44
CA PHE A 81 -34.87 0.27 -0.63
C PHE A 81 -35.48 -0.88 -1.42
N SER A 82 -36.79 -0.77 -1.69
CA SER A 82 -37.45 -1.59 -2.70
C SER A 82 -38.63 -0.83 -3.33
N VAL A 83 -38.83 -1.03 -4.63
CA VAL A 83 -40.01 -0.55 -5.33
C VAL A 83 -41.19 -1.41 -4.89
N GLU A 84 -42.32 -0.78 -4.56
CA GLU A 84 -43.57 -1.47 -4.20
C GLU A 84 -43.96 -2.42 -5.35
N ARG A 85 -44.28 -3.67 -5.01
CA ARG A 85 -44.57 -4.70 -6.01
C ARG A 85 -46.01 -4.73 -6.53
N VAL A 86 -46.91 -4.02 -5.88
CA VAL A 86 -48.34 -4.05 -6.20
C VAL A 86 -48.83 -2.62 -6.45
N PRO A 87 -48.65 -2.08 -7.65
CA PRO A 87 -49.24 -0.79 -8.02
C PRO A 87 -50.75 -0.91 -8.16
N LYS A 88 -51.46 0.19 -8.03
CA LYS A 88 -52.86 0.23 -8.37
C LYS A 88 -53.03 0.55 -9.85
N LEU A 89 -53.65 -0.38 -10.57
CA LEU A 89 -53.90 -0.27 -12.01
C LEU A 89 -55.40 -0.06 -12.26
N THR A 90 -55.74 0.92 -13.11
CA THR A 90 -57.11 1.22 -13.48
C THR A 90 -57.22 1.36 -14.98
N LEU A 91 -58.07 0.55 -15.60
CA LEU A 91 -58.32 0.63 -17.04
C LEU A 91 -58.97 1.95 -17.41
N THR A 92 -58.39 2.65 -18.38
CA THR A 92 -58.87 3.93 -18.88
C THR A 92 -58.65 4.06 -20.39
N LEU A 93 -59.35 5.02 -21.03
CA LEU A 93 -59.18 5.35 -22.43
C LEU A 93 -58.28 6.60 -22.52
N VAL A 94 -57.16 6.50 -23.26
CA VAL A 94 -56.20 7.57 -23.36
C VAL A 94 -55.74 7.74 -24.80
N ASN A 95 -54.98 8.81 -25.11
CA ASN A 95 -54.29 8.94 -26.37
C ASN A 95 -53.10 7.98 -26.39
N LYS A 96 -52.84 7.37 -27.56
CA LYS A 96 -51.67 6.48 -27.76
C LYS A 96 -50.36 7.15 -27.41
N ASP A 97 -50.28 8.47 -27.68
CA ASP A 97 -49.05 9.27 -27.42
C ASP A 97 -48.81 9.50 -25.92
N ASP A 98 -49.81 9.26 -25.06
CA ASP A 98 -49.70 9.41 -23.59
C ASP A 98 -49.20 8.14 -22.90
N ILE A 99 -49.02 7.05 -23.65
CA ILE A 99 -48.56 5.78 -23.10
C ILE A 99 -47.06 5.86 -22.87
N LEU A 100 -46.67 5.54 -21.65
CA LEU A 100 -45.28 5.54 -21.22
C LEU A 100 -44.62 4.19 -21.51
N ASP A 101 -43.39 4.24 -21.86
CA ASP A 101 -42.50 3.07 -21.91
C ASP A 101 -41.93 2.74 -20.51
N GLU A 102 -41.22 1.63 -20.41
CA GLU A 102 -40.57 1.15 -19.19
C GLU A 102 -39.53 2.14 -18.62
N ALA A 103 -38.81 2.86 -19.49
CA ALA A 103 -37.78 3.82 -19.06
C ALA A 103 -38.44 5.06 -18.42
N ALA A 104 -39.50 5.61 -19.06
CA ALA A 104 -40.22 6.75 -18.53
C ALA A 104 -40.97 6.42 -17.22
N VAL A 105 -41.50 5.21 -17.10
CA VAL A 105 -42.13 4.73 -15.84
C VAL A 105 -41.05 4.58 -14.75
N CYS A 106 -39.89 4.01 -15.06
CA CYS A 106 -38.76 3.89 -14.14
C CYS A 106 -38.35 5.26 -13.60
N ASP A 107 -38.16 6.26 -14.47
CA ASP A 107 -37.79 7.62 -14.05
C ASP A 107 -38.83 8.22 -13.11
N ARG A 108 -40.13 8.05 -13.40
CA ARG A 108 -41.19 8.54 -12.53
C ARG A 108 -41.30 7.80 -11.18
N ILE A 109 -40.98 6.51 -11.14
CA ILE A 109 -40.86 5.75 -9.90
C ILE A 109 -39.74 6.33 -9.03
N LEU A 110 -38.58 6.56 -9.63
CA LEU A 110 -37.40 7.13 -8.94
C LEU A 110 -37.69 8.57 -8.47
N ASP A 111 -38.34 9.39 -9.29
CA ASP A 111 -38.75 10.76 -8.92
C ASP A 111 -39.73 10.74 -7.72
N THR A 112 -40.64 9.77 -7.68
CA THR A 112 -41.59 9.61 -6.54
C THR A 112 -40.83 9.22 -5.27
N ALA A 113 -39.74 8.48 -5.39
CA ALA A 113 -38.88 8.08 -4.27
C ALA A 113 -37.86 9.18 -3.87
N GLY A 114 -37.90 10.36 -4.51
CA GLY A 114 -36.87 11.41 -4.43
C GLY A 114 -36.32 11.72 -3.04
N ASP A 115 -37.18 11.90 -2.04
CA ASP A 115 -36.77 12.16 -0.63
C ASP A 115 -36.11 10.94 0.05
N ARG A 116 -36.21 9.76 -0.53
CA ARG A 116 -35.63 8.50 -0.01
C ARG A 116 -34.35 8.10 -0.70
N LEU A 117 -34.01 8.74 -1.80
CA LEU A 117 -32.83 8.46 -2.61
C LEU A 117 -31.95 9.70 -2.72
N SER A 118 -30.65 9.49 -2.83
CA SER A 118 -29.65 10.55 -3.00
C SER A 118 -28.55 10.09 -3.96
N GLU A 119 -28.18 10.96 -4.91
CA GLU A 119 -26.93 10.80 -5.63
C GLU A 119 -25.78 10.98 -4.66
N SER A 120 -24.96 9.95 -4.50
CA SER A 120 -23.96 9.88 -3.44
C SER A 120 -22.80 8.98 -3.85
N SER A 121 -21.73 9.02 -3.08
CA SER A 121 -20.59 8.11 -3.25
C SER A 121 -20.52 7.16 -2.06
N GLY A 122 -20.53 5.86 -2.33
CA GLY A 122 -20.37 4.81 -1.34
C GLY A 122 -18.92 4.37 -1.19
N LEU A 123 -18.51 4.12 0.04
CA LEU A 123 -17.23 3.54 0.41
C LEU A 123 -17.37 2.02 0.52
N TYR A 124 -16.51 1.31 -0.16
CA TYR A 124 -16.36 -0.15 -0.05
C TYR A 124 -14.94 -0.48 0.41
N VAL A 125 -14.84 -1.39 1.37
CA VAL A 125 -13.56 -1.89 1.88
C VAL A 125 -13.55 -3.40 1.73
N ASP A 126 -12.59 -3.93 0.97
CA ASP A 126 -12.51 -5.36 0.61
C ASP A 126 -13.83 -5.88 0.01
N GLY A 127 -14.51 -5.02 -0.77
CA GLY A 127 -15.80 -5.32 -1.40
C GLY A 127 -17.02 -5.22 -0.47
N ALA A 128 -16.84 -4.94 0.82
CA ALA A 128 -17.93 -4.73 1.78
C ALA A 128 -18.33 -3.25 1.81
N PHE A 129 -19.63 -2.98 1.71
CA PHE A 129 -20.18 -1.63 1.85
C PHE A 129 -20.05 -1.13 3.29
N VAL A 130 -19.54 0.08 3.45
CA VAL A 130 -19.36 0.74 4.76
C VAL A 130 -20.40 1.82 5.00
N GLY A 131 -20.67 2.64 4.00
CA GLY A 131 -21.61 3.74 4.04
C GLY A 131 -21.41 4.67 2.85
N ALA A 132 -22.29 5.63 2.67
CA ALA A 132 -22.19 6.63 1.61
C ALA A 132 -22.12 8.04 2.18
N LEU A 133 -21.42 8.94 1.47
CA LEU A 133 -21.43 10.38 1.71
C LEU A 133 -22.08 11.11 0.52
N PRO A 134 -22.60 12.33 0.74
CA PRO A 134 -23.32 13.10 -0.30
C PRO A 134 -22.48 13.40 -1.55
N SER A 135 -21.16 13.32 -1.47
CA SER A 135 -20.31 13.51 -2.64
C SER A 135 -19.00 12.73 -2.53
N ARG A 136 -18.43 12.38 -3.68
CA ARG A 136 -17.12 11.75 -3.80
C ARG A 136 -16.01 12.59 -3.19
N ALA A 137 -16.07 13.92 -3.38
CA ALA A 137 -15.06 14.83 -2.86
C ALA A 137 -14.95 14.76 -1.32
N LEU A 138 -16.08 14.62 -0.61
CA LEU A 138 -16.06 14.47 0.85
C LEU A 138 -15.42 13.15 1.28
N LEU A 139 -15.63 12.06 0.53
CA LEU A 139 -14.95 10.79 0.81
C LEU A 139 -13.45 10.88 0.58
N GLU A 140 -13.04 11.49 -0.54
CA GLU A 140 -11.62 11.68 -0.87
C GLU A 140 -10.94 12.58 0.19
N GLU A 141 -11.60 13.67 0.63
CA GLU A 141 -11.09 14.52 1.71
C GLU A 141 -10.92 13.74 3.03
N SER A 142 -11.91 12.93 3.42
CA SER A 142 -11.84 12.08 4.61
C SER A 142 -10.72 11.04 4.52
N MET A 143 -10.54 10.42 3.35
CA MET A 143 -9.46 9.46 3.09
C MET A 143 -8.09 10.14 3.15
N ASP A 144 -7.94 11.28 2.49
CA ASP A 144 -6.69 12.06 2.49
C ASP A 144 -6.34 12.54 3.90
N ALA A 145 -7.31 12.97 4.68
CA ALA A 145 -7.11 13.35 6.07
C ALA A 145 -6.66 12.16 6.94
N ALA A 146 -7.26 10.97 6.74
CA ALA A 146 -6.88 9.76 7.46
C ALA A 146 -5.45 9.30 7.11
N LEU A 147 -5.07 9.34 5.83
CA LEU A 147 -3.74 8.97 5.35
C LEU A 147 -2.68 9.99 5.77
N SER A 148 -2.97 11.29 5.62
CA SER A 148 -2.04 12.37 5.99
C SER A 148 -1.71 12.37 7.48
N ALA A 149 -2.68 12.03 8.34
CA ALA A 149 -2.46 11.89 9.78
C ALA A 149 -1.43 10.81 10.14
N ARG A 150 -1.20 9.83 9.26
CA ARG A 150 -0.23 8.73 9.48
C ARG A 150 1.18 9.08 8.98
N LEU A 151 1.33 10.11 8.15
CA LEU A 151 2.63 10.53 7.63
C LEU A 151 3.48 11.29 8.66
N ASN A 152 2.91 11.70 9.82
CA ASN A 152 3.61 12.38 10.91
C ASN A 152 4.51 13.55 10.46
N GLY A 153 4.09 14.29 9.42
CA GLY A 153 4.85 15.40 8.85
C GLY A 153 6.05 14.99 7.98
N SER A 154 6.17 13.73 7.58
CA SER A 154 7.20 13.29 6.63
C SER A 154 6.85 13.77 5.23
N GLU A 155 7.59 14.78 4.74
CA GLU A 155 7.37 15.35 3.40
C GLU A 155 7.70 14.39 2.25
N THR A 156 8.46 13.32 2.52
CA THR A 156 8.98 12.37 1.51
C THR A 156 8.31 11.00 1.56
N GLY A 157 7.27 10.85 2.37
CA GLY A 157 6.57 9.58 2.55
C GLY A 157 5.30 9.46 1.71
N SER A 158 4.84 8.25 1.48
CA SER A 158 3.51 7.93 0.95
C SER A 158 2.75 7.04 1.93
N ALA A 159 1.44 7.26 2.03
CA ALA A 159 0.55 6.44 2.83
C ALA A 159 -0.54 5.84 1.95
N ALA A 160 -0.92 4.60 2.20
CA ALA A 160 -2.02 3.92 1.52
C ALA A 160 -2.69 2.96 2.50
N PHE A 161 -3.99 2.75 2.37
CA PHE A 161 -4.67 1.70 3.10
C PHE A 161 -4.13 0.33 2.69
N VAL A 162 -4.06 -0.59 3.64
CA VAL A 162 -3.65 -1.98 3.37
C VAL A 162 -4.75 -2.73 2.65
N GLN A 163 -6.01 -2.41 2.97
CA GLN A 163 -7.20 -2.99 2.39
C GLN A 163 -7.53 -2.35 1.05
N ASP A 164 -8.27 -3.08 0.22
CA ASP A 164 -8.80 -2.55 -1.04
C ASP A 164 -9.96 -1.59 -0.74
N VAL A 165 -9.74 -0.29 -1.01
CA VAL A 165 -10.71 0.78 -0.78
C VAL A 165 -11.22 1.29 -2.11
N GLN A 166 -12.52 1.15 -2.34
CA GLN A 166 -13.18 1.54 -3.58
C GLN A 166 -14.28 2.56 -3.32
N LEU A 167 -14.40 3.55 -4.22
CA LEU A 167 -15.45 4.54 -4.23
C LEU A 167 -16.38 4.27 -5.40
N VAL A 168 -17.67 4.12 -5.12
CA VAL A 168 -18.70 3.86 -6.13
C VAL A 168 -19.73 4.97 -6.11
N ASP A 169 -19.82 5.71 -7.21
CA ASP A 169 -20.79 6.78 -7.38
C ASP A 169 -22.11 6.20 -7.89
N GLY A 170 -23.25 6.68 -7.36
CA GLY A 170 -24.54 6.21 -7.79
C GLY A 170 -25.70 6.74 -6.95
N LEU A 171 -26.86 6.17 -7.19
CA LEU A 171 -28.08 6.49 -6.46
C LEU A 171 -28.21 5.56 -5.27
N TYR A 172 -28.10 6.11 -4.07
CA TYR A 172 -28.18 5.37 -2.80
C TYR A 172 -29.44 5.71 -2.03
N PRO A 173 -29.99 4.77 -1.23
CA PRO A 173 -30.97 5.11 -0.21
C PRO A 173 -30.40 6.10 0.80
N VAL A 174 -31.22 7.06 1.23
CA VAL A 174 -30.80 8.05 2.26
C VAL A 174 -30.39 7.36 3.57
N SER A 175 -30.97 6.19 3.87
CA SER A 175 -30.58 5.35 5.01
C SER A 175 -29.15 4.82 4.94
N ALA A 176 -28.57 4.71 3.73
CA ALA A 176 -27.20 4.29 3.53
C ALA A 176 -26.17 5.42 3.74
N LEU A 177 -26.64 6.67 3.84
CA LEU A 177 -25.79 7.81 4.12
C LEU A 177 -25.41 7.85 5.59
N VAL A 178 -24.12 8.08 5.83
CA VAL A 178 -23.55 8.25 7.18
C VAL A 178 -23.02 9.68 7.35
N GLY A 179 -22.88 10.12 8.59
CA GLY A 179 -22.21 11.40 8.86
C GLY A 179 -20.72 11.35 8.58
N THR A 180 -20.13 12.47 8.16
CA THR A 180 -18.68 12.59 7.88
C THR A 180 -17.84 12.16 9.09
N GLU A 181 -18.23 12.53 10.31
CA GLU A 181 -17.52 12.11 11.53
C GLU A 181 -17.50 10.58 11.72
N THR A 182 -18.59 9.90 11.35
CA THR A 182 -18.68 8.43 11.42
C THR A 182 -17.75 7.80 10.40
N MET A 183 -17.74 8.34 9.17
CA MET A 183 -16.86 7.90 8.10
C MET A 183 -15.38 8.11 8.47
N ASP A 184 -15.03 9.29 8.97
CA ASP A 184 -13.69 9.61 9.47
C ASP A 184 -13.26 8.65 10.58
N GLY A 185 -14.17 8.38 11.52
CA GLY A 185 -13.93 7.43 12.61
C GLY A 185 -13.63 6.02 12.11
N TYR A 186 -14.32 5.58 11.07
CA TYR A 186 -14.07 4.29 10.44
C TYR A 186 -12.73 4.26 9.68
N LEU A 187 -12.46 5.26 8.83
CA LEU A 187 -11.24 5.34 8.04
C LEU A 187 -9.97 5.40 8.90
N ARG A 188 -10.05 6.06 10.07
CA ARG A 188 -8.94 6.09 11.03
C ARG A 188 -8.62 4.74 11.68
N GLN A 189 -9.52 3.79 11.64
CA GLN A 189 -9.31 2.44 12.20
C GLN A 189 -8.71 1.48 11.17
N LEU A 190 -8.75 1.83 9.88
CA LEU A 190 -8.16 1.00 8.84
C LEU A 190 -6.63 0.97 8.96
N PRO A 191 -6.00 -0.19 8.79
CA PRO A 191 -4.55 -0.31 8.77
C PRO A 191 -3.96 0.45 7.59
N VAL A 192 -2.92 1.24 7.87
CA VAL A 192 -2.25 2.08 6.88
C VAL A 192 -0.80 1.65 6.70
N LYS A 193 -0.44 1.39 5.47
CA LYS A 193 0.94 1.19 5.02
C LYS A 193 1.56 2.55 4.73
N VAL A 194 2.65 2.86 5.41
CA VAL A 194 3.47 4.06 5.16
C VAL A 194 4.81 3.64 4.59
N THR A 195 5.18 4.23 3.48
CA THR A 195 6.52 4.11 2.88
C THR A 195 7.23 5.43 3.08
N SER A 196 8.38 5.41 3.74
CA SER A 196 9.17 6.61 4.04
C SER A 196 10.65 6.37 3.73
N TYR A 197 11.42 7.45 3.55
CA TYR A 197 12.85 7.38 3.34
C TYR A 197 13.56 7.99 4.53
N ILE A 198 14.48 7.22 5.12
CA ILE A 198 15.31 7.69 6.22
C ILE A 198 16.77 7.71 5.79
N THR A 199 17.51 8.70 6.27
CA THR A 199 18.94 8.82 6.04
C THR A 199 19.66 8.77 7.38
N TYR A 200 20.66 7.89 7.49
CA TYR A 200 21.49 7.71 8.70
C TYR A 200 22.95 7.46 8.32
N GLU A 201 23.84 7.68 9.28
CA GLU A 201 25.25 7.42 9.11
C GLU A 201 25.60 6.02 9.62
N GLU A 202 26.45 5.31 8.88
CA GLU A 202 26.94 3.99 9.21
C GLU A 202 28.46 3.95 9.09
N PRO A 203 29.20 3.29 10.01
CA PRO A 203 30.64 3.16 9.90
C PRO A 203 31.04 2.18 8.79
N ILE A 204 32.01 2.57 7.99
CA ILE A 204 32.72 1.69 7.05
C ILE A 204 33.91 1.09 7.80
N ALA A 205 33.91 -0.23 7.98
CA ALA A 205 35.03 -0.91 8.65
C ALA A 205 36.33 -0.75 7.85
N TYR A 206 37.42 -0.42 8.54
CA TYR A 206 38.76 -0.44 7.94
C TYR A 206 39.24 -1.88 7.71
N ALA A 207 40.10 -2.07 6.71
CA ALA A 207 40.80 -3.33 6.48
C ALA A 207 42.18 -3.31 7.18
N SER A 208 42.65 -4.49 7.61
CA SER A 208 44.00 -4.66 8.15
C SER A 208 44.87 -5.31 7.09
N THR A 209 46.04 -4.69 6.81
CA THR A 209 47.05 -5.19 5.88
C THR A 209 48.36 -5.41 6.60
N THR A 210 49.17 -6.35 6.10
CA THR A 210 50.50 -6.60 6.64
C THR A 210 51.57 -6.04 5.69
N GLN A 211 52.54 -5.36 6.25
CA GLN A 211 53.77 -4.92 5.53
C GLN A 211 54.95 -5.69 6.06
N GLU A 212 55.59 -6.49 5.23
CA GLU A 212 56.78 -7.21 5.58
C GLU A 212 58.01 -6.27 5.59
N LEU A 213 58.81 -6.34 6.67
CA LEU A 213 60.05 -5.62 6.85
C LEU A 213 61.20 -6.63 6.82
N SER A 214 61.97 -6.62 5.74
CA SER A 214 63.15 -7.49 5.56
C SER A 214 64.27 -7.22 6.57
N SER A 215 64.26 -6.07 7.22
CA SER A 215 65.24 -5.71 8.27
C SER A 215 64.87 -6.27 9.66
N GLN A 216 63.62 -6.68 9.85
CA GLN A 216 63.13 -7.18 11.12
C GLN A 216 62.99 -8.70 11.12
N LEU A 217 63.36 -9.34 12.21
CA LEU A 217 63.30 -10.79 12.36
C LEU A 217 61.87 -11.31 12.36
N LEU A 218 61.68 -12.54 11.89
CA LEU A 218 60.38 -13.26 12.04
C LEU A 218 59.89 -13.18 13.50
N GLY A 219 58.58 -12.94 13.68
CA GLY A 219 57.94 -12.72 14.98
C GLY A 219 57.86 -11.25 15.40
N TYR A 220 58.56 -10.33 14.69
CA TYR A 220 58.29 -8.90 14.88
C TYR A 220 56.91 -8.54 14.40
N ARG A 221 56.15 -7.82 15.21
CA ARG A 221 54.83 -7.29 14.88
C ARG A 221 54.65 -5.93 15.55
N SER A 222 54.27 -4.94 14.77
CA SER A 222 54.02 -3.59 15.26
C SER A 222 52.96 -2.93 14.41
N VAL A 223 52.04 -2.19 14.99
CA VAL A 223 51.07 -1.38 14.25
C VAL A 223 51.79 -0.15 13.72
N LYS A 224 51.93 -0.05 12.40
CA LYS A 224 52.56 1.08 11.71
C LYS A 224 51.54 2.21 11.48
N THR A 225 50.35 1.85 11.05
CA THR A 225 49.22 2.78 10.87
C THR A 225 48.04 2.21 11.62
N LYS A 226 47.45 3.00 12.50
CA LYS A 226 46.25 2.61 13.22
C LYS A 226 45.03 2.72 12.28
N GLY A 227 44.20 1.69 12.20
CA GLY A 227 42.97 1.70 11.45
C GLY A 227 41.95 2.70 12.05
N VAL A 228 41.24 3.38 11.18
CA VAL A 228 40.14 4.27 11.53
C VAL A 228 38.97 3.97 10.62
N ASN A 229 37.80 3.72 11.18
CA ASN A 229 36.59 3.50 10.39
C ASN A 229 36.28 4.75 9.55
N GLY A 230 35.85 4.53 8.34
CA GLY A 230 35.17 5.51 7.53
C GLY A 230 33.72 5.74 7.99
N VAL A 231 33.02 6.62 7.32
CA VAL A 231 31.61 6.92 7.53
C VAL A 231 30.92 7.01 6.18
N GLN A 232 29.79 6.33 6.04
CA GLN A 232 28.92 6.45 4.88
C GLN A 232 27.52 6.93 5.32
N SER A 233 26.89 7.71 4.45
CA SER A 233 25.47 8.03 4.54
C SER A 233 24.69 6.94 3.83
N VAL A 234 23.71 6.37 4.49
CA VAL A 234 22.83 5.34 3.97
C VAL A 234 21.42 5.90 3.92
N THR A 235 20.81 5.90 2.73
CA THR A 235 19.38 6.17 2.57
C THR A 235 18.65 4.85 2.41
N ALA A 236 17.69 4.60 3.28
CA ALA A 236 16.88 3.39 3.25
C ALA A 236 15.40 3.73 3.11
N GLU A 237 14.69 2.95 2.29
CA GLU A 237 13.25 2.90 2.25
C GLU A 237 12.76 2.04 3.42
N VAL A 238 11.86 2.59 4.22
CA VAL A 238 11.24 1.92 5.36
C VAL A 238 9.74 1.83 5.12
N VAL A 239 9.22 0.62 5.15
CA VAL A 239 7.79 0.34 5.05
C VAL A 239 7.27 -0.05 6.42
N THR A 240 6.28 0.68 6.89
CA THR A 240 5.59 0.38 8.16
C THR A 240 4.10 0.13 7.92
N ILE A 241 3.49 -0.68 8.76
CA ILE A 241 2.02 -0.81 8.88
C ILE A 241 1.65 -0.43 10.30
N ASP A 242 0.80 0.59 10.45
CA ASP A 242 0.41 1.16 11.74
C ASP A 242 1.60 1.48 12.66
N GLY A 243 2.70 1.98 12.07
CA GLY A 243 3.92 2.32 12.79
C GLY A 243 4.85 1.14 13.09
N VAL A 244 4.48 -0.09 12.76
CA VAL A 244 5.32 -1.28 12.90
C VAL A 244 6.11 -1.52 11.63
N GLU A 245 7.44 -1.49 11.71
CA GLU A 245 8.34 -1.72 10.58
C GLU A 245 8.15 -3.14 10.02
N GLN A 246 7.85 -3.22 8.72
CA GLN A 246 7.69 -4.48 7.98
C GLN A 246 8.94 -4.80 7.16
N SER A 247 9.56 -3.78 6.58
CA SER A 247 10.77 -3.93 5.78
C SER A 247 11.60 -2.66 5.76
N ARG A 248 12.91 -2.86 5.58
CA ARG A 248 13.89 -1.80 5.37
C ARG A 248 14.80 -2.20 4.23
N THR A 249 14.87 -1.39 3.19
CA THR A 249 15.69 -1.64 2.00
C THR A 249 16.61 -0.46 1.74
N VAL A 250 17.92 -0.73 1.67
CA VAL A 250 18.90 0.31 1.32
C VAL A 250 18.71 0.69 -0.16
N VAL A 251 18.45 1.96 -0.38
CA VAL A 251 18.23 2.54 -1.72
C VAL A 251 19.52 3.13 -2.27
N SER A 252 20.30 3.82 -1.42
CA SER A 252 21.56 4.42 -1.82
C SER A 252 22.53 4.54 -0.67
N THR A 253 23.82 4.52 -1.00
CA THR A 253 24.91 4.79 -0.06
C THR A 253 25.84 5.82 -0.65
N SER A 254 26.37 6.71 0.17
CA SER A 254 27.36 7.71 -0.21
C SER A 254 28.46 7.79 0.85
N VAL A 255 29.70 7.65 0.44
CA VAL A 255 30.84 7.74 1.36
C VAL A 255 31.05 9.20 1.79
N ILE A 256 30.96 9.47 3.09
CA ILE A 256 31.25 10.78 3.68
C ILE A 256 32.73 10.87 4.01
N LYS A 257 33.31 9.79 4.53
CA LYS A 257 34.69 9.70 4.92
C LYS A 257 35.22 8.30 4.64
N GLU A 258 36.29 8.23 3.85
CA GLU A 258 36.98 6.97 3.56
C GLU A 258 37.62 6.37 4.83
N PRO A 259 37.61 5.03 4.99
CA PRO A 259 38.30 4.36 6.08
C PRO A 259 39.84 4.46 5.89
N VAL A 260 40.53 4.60 6.99
CA VAL A 260 42.02 4.47 7.00
C VAL A 260 42.38 3.04 7.38
N ASN A 261 42.97 2.30 6.46
CA ASN A 261 43.33 0.91 6.71
C ASN A 261 44.45 0.78 7.75
N GLU A 262 44.33 -0.22 8.61
CA GLU A 262 45.39 -0.60 9.52
C GLU A 262 46.58 -1.23 8.76
N VAL A 263 47.80 -0.81 9.04
CA VAL A 263 49.01 -1.41 8.52
C VAL A 263 49.82 -2.00 9.67
N ILE A 264 49.96 -3.31 9.68
CA ILE A 264 50.73 -4.05 10.65
C ILE A 264 52.08 -4.41 10.03
N ALA A 265 53.17 -3.85 10.54
CA ALA A 265 54.52 -4.24 10.16
C ALA A 265 54.83 -5.61 10.76
N VAL A 266 55.27 -6.56 9.91
CA VAL A 266 55.71 -7.90 10.31
C VAL A 266 57.16 -8.14 9.87
N GLY A 267 57.91 -8.88 10.65
CA GLY A 267 59.28 -9.21 10.30
C GLY A 267 59.35 -10.29 9.21
N GLY A 268 60.16 -10.06 8.16
CA GLY A 268 60.42 -11.01 7.08
C GLY A 268 61.81 -11.68 7.14
N LYS A 269 62.69 -11.16 7.98
CA LYS A 269 64.06 -11.70 8.06
C LYS A 269 64.08 -13.02 8.79
N LYS A 270 64.50 -14.07 8.10
CA LYS A 270 64.69 -15.38 8.72
C LYS A 270 65.95 -15.37 9.58
N TYR A 271 65.95 -16.14 10.65
CA TYR A 271 67.10 -16.27 11.54
C TYR A 271 68.35 -16.79 10.81
N ASN A 272 68.14 -17.62 9.79
CA ASN A 272 69.25 -18.16 8.97
C ASN A 272 69.99 -17.12 8.16
N ASP A 273 69.38 -15.92 7.95
CA ASP A 273 70.01 -14.78 7.26
C ASP A 273 70.85 -13.89 8.22
N VAL A 274 70.78 -14.19 9.52
CA VAL A 274 71.70 -13.62 10.49
C VAL A 274 72.99 -14.45 10.38
N SER A 275 73.96 -13.99 9.68
CA SER A 275 75.27 -14.64 9.69
C SER A 275 75.86 -14.59 11.11
N VAL A 276 75.69 -15.69 11.84
CA VAL A 276 76.42 -15.92 13.04
C VAL A 276 77.81 -16.32 12.59
N ALA A 277 78.70 -15.40 12.69
CA ALA A 277 80.12 -15.69 12.38
C ALA A 277 80.59 -16.69 13.44
N GLY A 278 80.67 -17.96 13.02
CA GLY A 278 81.22 -19.05 13.83
C GLY A 278 81.57 -20.24 12.94
N ASP A 279 82.63 -20.93 13.22
CA ASP A 279 83.08 -22.13 12.52
C ASP A 279 82.32 -23.42 12.92
N GLY A 280 81.22 -23.26 13.71
CA GLY A 280 80.42 -24.36 14.24
C GLY A 280 81.03 -25.18 15.35
N LYS A 281 82.21 -24.73 15.84
CA LYS A 281 82.89 -25.36 16.96
C LYS A 281 82.54 -24.73 18.31
N SER A 282 82.50 -25.56 19.36
CA SER A 282 82.34 -25.05 20.70
C SER A 282 83.56 -24.24 21.09
N THR A 283 83.27 -23.06 21.69
CA THR A 283 84.32 -22.17 22.17
C THR A 283 84.56 -22.35 23.67
N GLY A 284 83.59 -23.02 24.38
CA GLY A 284 83.55 -23.13 25.81
C GLY A 284 83.08 -21.84 26.52
N ALA A 285 82.80 -20.78 25.74
CA ALA A 285 82.36 -19.50 26.25
C ALA A 285 80.82 -19.39 26.02
N PHE A 286 80.03 -19.85 26.98
CA PHE A 286 78.60 -19.87 26.86
C PHE A 286 77.98 -18.49 26.88
N VAL A 287 77.05 -18.26 26.01
CA VAL A 287 76.17 -17.08 25.98
C VAL A 287 74.82 -17.44 26.46
N TRP A 288 74.07 -16.47 27.00
CA TRP A 288 72.71 -16.66 27.45
C TRP A 288 71.80 -16.94 26.31
N PRO A 289 71.02 -18.05 26.33
CA PRO A 289 70.31 -18.52 25.16
C PRO A 289 69.04 -17.71 24.79
N LEU A 290 68.52 -16.87 25.74
CA LEU A 290 67.38 -15.99 25.51
C LEU A 290 67.77 -14.51 25.77
N PRO A 291 68.31 -13.81 24.80
CA PRO A 291 68.82 -12.44 24.98
C PRO A 291 67.75 -11.45 25.49
N ALA A 292 66.47 -11.72 25.21
CA ALA A 292 65.34 -10.87 25.55
C ALA A 292 65.08 -10.78 27.05
N THR A 293 65.52 -11.76 27.84
CA THR A 293 65.42 -11.76 29.32
C THR A 293 66.50 -12.61 29.95
N LYS A 294 66.93 -12.23 31.13
CA LYS A 294 67.80 -13.02 32.00
C LYS A 294 67.07 -13.67 33.16
N GLN A 295 65.72 -13.54 33.17
CA GLN A 295 64.89 -14.06 34.25
C GLN A 295 64.73 -15.57 34.10
N ILE A 296 65.06 -16.30 35.15
CA ILE A 296 64.80 -17.74 35.31
C ILE A 296 63.42 -17.83 36.00
N SER A 297 62.44 -18.43 35.31
CA SER A 297 61.10 -18.64 35.84
C SER A 297 60.94 -19.95 36.63
N SER A 298 61.86 -20.90 36.41
CA SER A 298 61.96 -22.12 37.21
C SER A 298 63.40 -22.64 37.21
N TYR A 299 63.88 -23.00 38.39
CA TYR A 299 65.23 -23.50 38.59
C TYR A 299 65.30 -25.03 38.49
N PHE A 300 66.51 -25.55 38.25
CA PHE A 300 66.82 -26.96 38.41
C PHE A 300 66.56 -27.43 39.83
N GLY A 301 66.00 -28.60 39.98
CA GLY A 301 65.82 -29.20 41.29
C GLY A 301 64.40 -29.84 41.46
N SER A 302 64.09 -30.22 42.69
CA SER A 302 62.81 -30.87 43.01
C SER A 302 61.68 -29.87 42.99
N ARG A 303 60.57 -30.20 42.22
CA ARG A 303 59.31 -29.46 42.18
C ARG A 303 58.14 -30.39 41.93
N TRP A 304 57.05 -30.18 42.68
CA TRP A 304 55.79 -30.91 42.52
C TRP A 304 55.93 -32.44 42.46
N GLY A 305 56.81 -32.99 43.28
CA GLY A 305 57.02 -34.45 43.39
C GLY A 305 57.91 -35.08 42.30
N SER A 306 58.51 -34.27 41.45
CA SER A 306 59.47 -34.71 40.39
C SER A 306 60.69 -33.79 40.39
N THR A 307 61.76 -34.26 39.70
CA THR A 307 62.98 -33.43 39.50
C THR A 307 62.89 -32.69 38.19
N HIS A 308 63.02 -31.35 38.24
CA HIS A 308 63.19 -30.49 37.06
C HIS A 308 64.67 -30.54 36.66
N GLY A 309 64.95 -31.21 35.52
CA GLY A 309 66.32 -31.45 35.04
C GLY A 309 66.93 -30.29 34.25
N ALA A 310 66.28 -29.10 34.26
CA ALA A 310 66.69 -27.95 33.47
C ALA A 310 66.33 -26.62 34.21
N ILE A 311 66.56 -25.52 33.54
CA ILE A 311 66.03 -24.20 33.97
C ILE A 311 65.06 -23.72 32.92
N ASP A 312 63.92 -23.10 33.36
CA ASP A 312 63.02 -22.40 32.47
C ASP A 312 63.35 -20.90 32.49
N ILE A 313 63.53 -20.34 31.30
CA ILE A 313 63.86 -18.93 31.13
C ILE A 313 62.61 -18.24 30.48
N SER A 314 61.90 -17.42 31.25
CA SER A 314 60.77 -16.73 30.77
C SER A 314 60.39 -15.54 31.66
N ASN A 315 59.71 -14.53 31.11
CA ASN A 315 59.12 -13.43 31.93
C ASN A 315 57.77 -13.00 31.39
N GLY A 316 57.04 -13.87 30.64
CA GLY A 316 55.73 -13.57 30.05
C GLY A 316 55.77 -12.62 28.86
N ARG A 317 56.92 -12.02 28.51
CA ARG A 317 57.07 -11.09 27.36
C ARG A 317 58.06 -11.61 26.30
N VAL A 318 58.41 -12.90 26.38
CA VAL A 318 59.41 -13.50 25.49
C VAL A 318 58.84 -14.27 24.30
N TYR A 319 57.50 -14.33 24.20
CA TYR A 319 56.86 -14.96 23.05
C TYR A 319 57.33 -14.32 21.73
N GLY A 320 57.72 -15.13 20.74
CA GLY A 320 58.23 -14.66 19.46
C GLY A 320 59.64 -14.03 19.53
N LYS A 321 60.33 -14.06 20.69
CA LYS A 321 61.72 -13.61 20.81
C LYS A 321 62.68 -14.70 20.36
N PRO A 322 63.86 -14.32 19.82
CA PRO A 322 64.86 -15.30 19.39
C PRO A 322 65.42 -16.08 20.56
N ILE A 323 65.54 -17.40 20.36
CA ILE A 323 66.34 -18.29 21.15
C ILE A 323 67.60 -18.62 20.34
N ILE A 324 68.79 -18.45 20.93
CA ILE A 324 70.06 -18.70 20.23
C ILE A 324 70.77 -19.88 20.89
N ALA A 325 71.63 -20.51 20.09
CA ALA A 325 72.58 -21.51 20.68
C ALA A 325 73.43 -20.85 21.71
N SER A 326 73.67 -21.50 22.88
CA SER A 326 74.48 -20.96 23.96
C SER A 326 76.00 -20.99 23.58
N ASP A 327 76.40 -21.85 22.66
CA ASP A 327 77.74 -21.95 22.10
C ASP A 327 77.70 -22.51 20.71
N GLY A 328 78.81 -22.53 20.00
CA GLY A 328 78.98 -23.17 18.70
C GLY A 328 78.74 -24.69 18.79
N GLY A 329 78.12 -25.25 17.73
CA GLY A 329 77.84 -26.67 17.70
C GLY A 329 77.23 -27.10 16.37
N LYS A 330 76.87 -28.42 16.29
CA LYS A 330 76.17 -29.02 15.14
C LYS A 330 74.74 -29.31 15.55
N VAL A 331 73.82 -28.85 14.74
CA VAL A 331 72.40 -29.24 14.92
C VAL A 331 72.26 -30.70 14.62
N VAL A 332 71.81 -31.50 15.62
CA VAL A 332 71.64 -32.93 15.50
C VAL A 332 70.15 -33.34 15.37
N GLU A 333 69.20 -32.45 15.81
CA GLU A 333 67.76 -32.62 15.72
C GLU A 333 67.09 -31.27 15.49
N ALA A 334 66.12 -31.20 14.57
CA ALA A 334 65.31 -30.04 14.31
C ALA A 334 63.91 -30.53 13.87
N GLY A 335 62.96 -30.41 14.78
CA GLY A 335 61.61 -30.86 14.55
C GLY A 335 60.74 -30.65 15.78
N TRP A 336 59.46 -30.92 15.66
CA TRP A 336 58.54 -30.85 16.81
C TRP A 336 58.77 -32.05 17.75
N HIS A 337 58.83 -31.79 19.01
CA HIS A 337 59.02 -32.83 20.03
C HIS A 337 57.83 -32.82 21.00
N TYR A 338 57.27 -33.95 21.29
CA TYR A 338 56.05 -34.12 22.10
C TYR A 338 56.14 -33.50 23.51
N SER A 339 57.35 -33.36 24.05
CA SER A 339 57.62 -32.83 25.39
C SER A 339 58.14 -31.39 25.40
N TYR A 340 58.82 -31.00 24.37
CA TYR A 340 59.51 -29.67 24.28
C TYR A 340 58.94 -28.72 23.23
N GLY A 341 57.97 -29.16 22.43
CA GLY A 341 57.38 -28.36 21.38
C GLY A 341 58.06 -28.46 20.02
#